data_45a960b43838a99ea9094183bcf2aebe
#
_entry.id   45a960b43838a99ea9094183bcf2aebe
#
_cell.length_a   1.000
_cell.length_b   1.000
_cell.length_c   1.000
_cell.angle_alpha   90.00
_cell.angle_beta   90.00
_cell.angle_gamma   90.00
#
_symmetry.space_group_name_H-M   'P 1'
#
loop_
_entity.id
_entity.type
_entity.pdbx_description
1 polymer ?
#
loop_
_entity_poly.entity_id
_entity_poly.type
_entity_poly.pdbx_seq_one_letter_code
_entity_poly.pdbx_strand_id
1 'polypeptide(L)'
;MSQKHGAIIIGAGHNGLTTGAYLAKAGLDVLVVEKNDYIGGASVTREMQEGWFYSSCSYVCSMMRQAIHRDLNLTRHGLVLVPYLGTVNFGDNGETIVSYNYEEAEYNQLRRISPHDADAMFRFHTDLARYAKLIRKTLLRTPPDPTSFRLRDIKELLWLAREFWGLGEKELYEYIRFFTMSAADFLEDYFEHDLIKAAMASPGIIGTALGVYSPGSAYILLHHVMGDVDGNIGPGD
;
A
#
# COMPACT_ATOMS: atom_id res chain seq x y z
N MET A 1 -6.92 25.82 -36.27
CA MET A 1 -8.13 25.13 -35.80
C MET A 1 -7.81 24.51 -34.43
N SER A 2 -8.60 24.80 -33.40
CA SER A 2 -8.40 24.14 -32.10
C SER A 2 -8.87 22.68 -32.20
N GLN A 3 -7.98 21.74 -31.92
CA GLN A 3 -8.33 20.33 -31.86
C GLN A 3 -9.20 20.10 -30.60
N LYS A 4 -10.36 19.46 -30.79
CA LYS A 4 -11.27 19.14 -29.67
C LYS A 4 -11.03 17.70 -29.29
N HIS A 5 -10.75 17.45 -28.01
CA HIS A 5 -10.62 16.12 -27.45
C HIS A 5 -11.83 15.76 -26.58
N GLY A 6 -12.18 14.49 -26.48
CA GLY A 6 -13.23 13.98 -25.63
C GLY A 6 -12.89 14.10 -24.14
N ALA A 7 -11.60 13.96 -23.81
CA ALA A 7 -11.08 14.17 -22.45
C ALA A 7 -9.64 14.73 -22.50
N ILE A 8 -9.31 15.59 -21.57
CA ILE A 8 -7.95 16.10 -21.36
C ILE A 8 -7.54 15.73 -19.93
N ILE A 9 -6.40 15.05 -19.80
CA ILE A 9 -5.81 14.67 -18.52
C ILE A 9 -4.56 15.51 -18.30
N ILE A 10 -4.50 16.19 -17.17
CA ILE A 10 -3.36 17.02 -16.78
C ILE A 10 -2.49 16.24 -15.82
N GLY A 11 -1.29 15.87 -16.26
CA GLY A 11 -0.31 15.06 -15.54
C GLY A 11 -0.24 13.62 -16.06
N ALA A 12 0.95 13.21 -16.51
CA ALA A 12 1.24 11.84 -16.97
C ALA A 12 1.92 10.99 -15.88
N GLY A 13 1.49 11.12 -14.62
CA GLY A 13 1.80 10.20 -13.56
C GLY A 13 0.98 8.90 -13.68
N HIS A 14 1.26 7.89 -12.85
CA HIS A 14 0.58 6.58 -12.91
C HIS A 14 -0.96 6.68 -12.87
N ASN A 15 -1.53 7.60 -12.08
CA ASN A 15 -2.98 7.81 -12.02
C ASN A 15 -3.53 8.40 -13.33
N GLY A 16 -2.87 9.43 -13.87
CA GLY A 16 -3.28 10.05 -15.12
C GLY A 16 -3.18 9.09 -16.29
N LEU A 17 -2.08 8.34 -16.39
CA LEU A 17 -1.87 7.33 -17.43
C LEU A 17 -2.90 6.20 -17.34
N THR A 18 -3.18 5.69 -16.15
CA THR A 18 -4.21 4.67 -15.93
C THR A 18 -5.60 5.18 -16.34
N THR A 19 -5.98 6.38 -15.87
CA THR A 19 -7.26 7.00 -16.24
C THR A 19 -7.37 7.20 -17.75
N GLY A 20 -6.31 7.72 -18.37
CA GLY A 20 -6.25 7.93 -19.82
C GLY A 20 -6.42 6.63 -20.61
N ALA A 21 -5.74 5.57 -20.18
CA ALA A 21 -5.85 4.26 -20.81
C ALA A 21 -7.27 3.68 -20.71
N TYR A 22 -7.93 3.79 -19.57
CA TYR A 22 -9.34 3.32 -19.43
C TYR A 22 -10.30 4.15 -20.28
N LEU A 23 -10.16 5.48 -20.31
CA LEU A 23 -11.01 6.34 -21.14
C LEU A 23 -10.79 6.08 -22.64
N ALA A 24 -9.54 5.91 -23.07
CA ALA A 24 -9.22 5.57 -24.46
C ALA A 24 -9.78 4.18 -24.83
N LYS A 25 -9.66 3.20 -23.94
CA LYS A 25 -10.26 1.88 -24.10
C LYS A 25 -11.79 1.91 -24.21
N ALA A 26 -12.42 2.88 -23.55
CA ALA A 26 -13.87 3.14 -23.67
C ALA A 26 -14.25 3.92 -24.94
N GLY A 27 -13.29 4.22 -25.83
CA GLY A 27 -13.53 4.86 -27.12
C GLY A 27 -13.49 6.38 -27.11
N LEU A 28 -13.04 7.02 -26.03
CA LEU A 28 -12.86 8.47 -26.02
C LEU A 28 -11.54 8.87 -26.69
N ASP A 29 -11.57 10.01 -27.39
CA ASP A 29 -10.34 10.69 -27.83
C ASP A 29 -9.72 11.42 -26.63
N VAL A 30 -8.57 10.93 -26.15
CA VAL A 30 -7.93 11.37 -24.91
C VAL A 30 -6.61 12.06 -25.21
N LEU A 31 -6.44 13.27 -24.68
CA LEU A 31 -5.17 13.96 -24.63
C LEU A 31 -4.62 13.94 -23.20
N VAL A 32 -3.39 13.45 -23.03
CA VAL A 32 -2.65 13.55 -21.75
C VAL A 32 -1.57 14.63 -21.93
N VAL A 33 -1.53 15.60 -21.02
CA VAL A 33 -0.52 16.67 -21.03
C VAL A 33 0.34 16.57 -19.76
N GLU A 34 1.66 16.72 -19.92
CA GLU A 34 2.65 16.66 -18.85
C GLU A 34 3.55 17.89 -18.93
N LYS A 35 3.90 18.45 -17.77
CA LYS A 35 4.79 19.64 -17.70
C LYS A 35 6.27 19.30 -17.80
N ASN A 36 6.64 18.07 -17.40
CA ASN A 36 8.01 17.60 -17.45
C ASN A 36 8.31 17.01 -18.84
N ASP A 37 9.57 16.86 -19.17
CA ASP A 37 10.07 16.20 -20.38
C ASP A 37 10.04 14.67 -20.30
N TYR A 38 9.56 14.11 -19.19
CA TYR A 38 9.39 12.68 -18.94
C TYR A 38 8.00 12.37 -18.38
N ILE A 39 7.54 11.14 -18.58
CA ILE A 39 6.27 10.61 -18.05
C ILE A 39 6.54 9.61 -16.92
N GLY A 40 5.54 9.36 -16.07
CA GLY A 40 5.59 8.40 -14.96
C GLY A 40 5.34 9.03 -13.59
N GLY A 41 5.57 10.32 -13.44
CA GLY A 41 5.37 11.02 -12.15
C GLY A 41 6.24 10.42 -11.05
N ALA A 42 5.61 10.00 -9.93
CA ALA A 42 6.31 9.38 -8.80
C ALA A 42 6.83 7.96 -9.09
N SER A 43 6.35 7.30 -10.15
CA SER A 43 6.79 5.94 -10.52
C SER A 43 7.97 5.92 -11.51
N VAL A 44 8.57 7.08 -11.78
CA VAL A 44 9.67 7.17 -12.73
C VAL A 44 10.98 6.60 -12.17
N THR A 45 11.68 5.83 -12.99
CA THR A 45 13.08 5.44 -12.74
C THR A 45 14.01 6.46 -13.38
N ARG A 46 14.96 6.96 -12.62
CA ARG A 46 15.92 7.98 -13.08
C ARG A 46 17.34 7.49 -12.94
N GLU A 47 18.16 7.85 -13.89
CA GLU A 47 19.60 7.71 -13.78
C GLU A 47 20.12 8.84 -12.87
N MET A 48 20.54 8.50 -11.66
CA MET A 48 21.03 9.47 -10.66
C MET A 48 22.54 9.58 -10.69
N GLN A 49 23.21 8.56 -11.16
CA GLN A 49 24.64 8.48 -11.43
C GLN A 49 24.84 7.61 -12.66
N GLU A 50 25.83 7.87 -13.47
CA GLU A 50 26.10 7.13 -14.70
C GLU A 50 26.05 5.62 -14.50
N GLY A 51 25.17 4.95 -15.23
CA GLY A 51 24.90 3.51 -15.12
C GLY A 51 24.04 3.06 -13.93
N TRP A 52 23.61 3.98 -13.06
CA TRP A 52 22.81 3.66 -11.86
C TRP A 52 21.41 4.23 -11.94
N PHE A 53 20.42 3.35 -11.97
CA PHE A 53 19.01 3.67 -12.14
C PHE A 53 18.24 3.40 -10.84
N TYR A 54 17.51 4.40 -10.35
CA TYR A 54 16.74 4.32 -9.12
C TYR A 54 15.31 4.80 -9.36
N SER A 55 14.35 4.16 -8.69
CA SER A 55 13.04 4.75 -8.52
C SER A 55 13.15 5.94 -7.56
N SER A 56 12.70 7.11 -7.97
CA SER A 56 12.80 8.31 -7.15
C SER A 56 11.84 8.32 -5.94
N CYS A 57 10.70 7.62 -6.04
CA CYS A 57 9.68 7.59 -4.99
C CYS A 57 9.00 6.22 -4.82
N SER A 58 8.82 5.46 -5.90
CA SER A 58 8.04 4.22 -5.91
C SER A 58 8.96 3.01 -5.96
N TYR A 59 9.51 2.61 -4.83
CA TYR A 59 10.48 1.50 -4.74
C TYR A 59 9.84 0.12 -4.79
N VAL A 60 8.53 0.01 -4.48
CA VAL A 60 7.76 -1.24 -4.57
C VAL A 60 6.41 -0.99 -5.24
N CYS A 61 5.92 -1.99 -5.97
CA CYS A 61 4.60 -1.98 -6.60
C CYS A 61 3.61 -2.81 -5.77
N SER A 62 3.28 -2.32 -4.56
CA SER A 62 2.41 -3.03 -3.62
C SER A 62 0.93 -2.71 -3.79
N MET A 63 0.57 -1.51 -4.24
CA MET A 63 -0.81 -1.02 -4.22
C MET A 63 -1.52 -1.11 -5.58
N MET A 64 -0.82 -1.49 -6.65
CA MET A 64 -1.45 -1.65 -7.96
C MET A 64 -2.42 -2.83 -7.94
N ARG A 65 -3.67 -2.56 -8.27
CA ARG A 65 -4.72 -3.60 -8.29
C ARG A 65 -4.55 -4.51 -9.49
N GLN A 66 -4.66 -5.81 -9.28
CA GLN A 66 -4.59 -6.83 -10.35
C GLN A 66 -5.60 -6.57 -11.49
N ALA A 67 -6.76 -5.99 -11.15
CA ALA A 67 -7.74 -5.58 -12.16
C ALA A 67 -7.13 -4.63 -13.20
N ILE A 68 -6.36 -3.62 -12.76
CA ILE A 68 -5.71 -2.67 -13.66
C ILE A 68 -4.67 -3.38 -14.53
N HIS A 69 -3.87 -4.25 -13.93
CA HIS A 69 -2.86 -5.03 -14.65
C HIS A 69 -3.49 -5.89 -15.74
N ARG A 70 -4.55 -6.62 -15.41
CA ARG A 70 -5.29 -7.49 -16.33
C ARG A 70 -6.04 -6.68 -17.39
N ASP A 71 -6.82 -5.68 -16.97
CA ASP A 71 -7.71 -4.93 -17.87
C ASP A 71 -6.94 -4.13 -18.92
N LEU A 72 -5.78 -3.60 -18.56
CA LEU A 72 -4.89 -2.88 -19.47
C LEU A 72 -3.81 -3.78 -20.11
N ASN A 73 -3.79 -5.08 -19.77
CA ASN A 73 -2.86 -6.07 -20.31
C ASN A 73 -1.38 -5.61 -20.21
N LEU A 74 -0.99 -5.13 -19.03
CA LEU A 74 0.28 -4.44 -18.83
C LEU A 74 1.51 -5.34 -19.10
N THR A 75 1.40 -6.65 -18.87
CA THR A 75 2.47 -7.61 -19.23
C THR A 75 2.77 -7.59 -20.72
N ARG A 76 1.74 -7.51 -21.59
CA ARG A 76 1.93 -7.40 -23.03
C ARG A 76 2.65 -6.11 -23.44
N HIS A 77 2.55 -5.08 -22.61
CA HIS A 77 3.22 -3.79 -22.80
C HIS A 77 4.58 -3.71 -22.08
N GLY A 78 5.10 -4.85 -21.60
CA GLY A 78 6.45 -4.96 -21.07
C GLY A 78 6.57 -4.77 -19.55
N LEU A 79 5.44 -4.68 -18.80
CA LEU A 79 5.53 -4.64 -17.35
C LEU A 79 5.95 -6.03 -16.82
N VAL A 80 7.07 -6.06 -16.12
CA VAL A 80 7.57 -7.22 -15.38
C VAL A 80 7.66 -6.83 -13.91
N LEU A 81 6.94 -7.56 -13.06
CA LEU A 81 7.04 -7.40 -11.61
C LEU A 81 7.95 -8.50 -11.07
N VAL A 82 8.98 -8.11 -10.35
CA VAL A 82 9.94 -9.04 -9.76
C VAL A 82 9.76 -8.99 -8.25
N PRO A 83 9.51 -10.14 -7.57
CA PRO A 83 9.47 -10.18 -6.12
C PRO A 83 10.82 -9.73 -5.55
N TYR A 84 10.79 -8.82 -4.58
CA TYR A 84 11.99 -8.50 -3.84
C TYR A 84 12.20 -9.52 -2.70
N LEU A 85 13.48 -9.77 -2.36
CA LEU A 85 13.84 -10.88 -1.46
C LEU A 85 13.73 -10.51 0.01
N GLY A 86 13.80 -9.24 0.33
CA GLY A 86 13.71 -8.75 1.70
C GLY A 86 14.27 -7.34 1.89
N THR A 87 14.21 -6.85 3.12
CA THR A 87 14.77 -5.57 3.54
C THR A 87 15.84 -5.78 4.59
N VAL A 88 16.78 -4.83 4.68
CA VAL A 88 17.83 -4.81 5.70
C VAL A 88 17.68 -3.52 6.50
N ASN A 89 17.57 -3.65 7.80
CA ASN A 89 17.53 -2.55 8.75
C ASN A 89 18.79 -2.59 9.61
N PHE A 90 19.48 -1.46 9.73
CA PHE A 90 20.71 -1.32 10.49
C PHE A 90 20.44 -0.56 11.79
N GLY A 91 20.89 -1.12 12.90
CA GLY A 91 20.89 -0.46 14.19
C GLY A 91 22.21 0.27 14.47
N ASP A 92 22.18 1.19 15.42
CA ASP A 92 23.34 2.04 15.79
C ASP A 92 24.52 1.25 16.34
N ASN A 93 24.28 0.09 16.95
CA ASN A 93 25.30 -0.75 17.57
C ASN A 93 25.87 -1.83 16.63
N GLY A 94 25.66 -1.70 15.30
CA GLY A 94 26.04 -2.73 14.33
C GLY A 94 25.10 -3.91 14.28
N GLU A 95 23.99 -3.87 15.01
CA GLU A 95 22.91 -4.83 14.89
C GLU A 95 22.24 -4.71 13.53
N THR A 96 21.79 -5.81 13.00
CA THR A 96 21.13 -5.83 11.67
C THR A 96 19.93 -6.74 11.74
N ILE A 97 18.79 -6.27 11.23
CA ILE A 97 17.60 -7.07 11.01
C ILE A 97 17.37 -7.20 9.51
N VAL A 98 17.29 -8.43 9.04
CA VAL A 98 16.93 -8.74 7.66
C VAL A 98 15.56 -9.37 7.66
N SER A 99 14.58 -8.66 7.12
CA SER A 99 13.24 -9.23 6.90
C SER A 99 13.25 -10.00 5.59
N TYR A 100 13.02 -11.30 5.67
CA TYR A 100 12.95 -12.19 4.53
C TYR A 100 11.50 -12.53 4.19
N ASN A 101 11.24 -12.90 2.93
CA ASN A 101 9.98 -13.54 2.55
C ASN A 101 9.90 -15.02 3.02
N TYR A 102 10.77 -15.42 3.97
CA TYR A 102 10.84 -16.76 4.55
C TYR A 102 10.66 -16.65 6.06
N GLU A 103 9.47 -16.99 6.55
CA GLU A 103 9.06 -16.87 7.95
C GLU A 103 10.05 -17.54 8.93
N GLU A 104 10.57 -18.72 8.60
CA GLU A 104 11.51 -19.44 9.45
C GLU A 104 12.87 -18.70 9.60
N ALA A 105 13.37 -18.12 8.52
CA ALA A 105 14.64 -17.38 8.54
C ALA A 105 14.51 -16.10 9.36
N GLU A 106 13.41 -15.38 9.18
CA GLU A 106 13.08 -14.18 9.96
C GLU A 106 12.91 -14.51 11.45
N TYR A 107 12.13 -15.52 11.78
CA TYR A 107 11.93 -15.99 13.15
C TYR A 107 13.25 -16.34 13.84
N ASN A 108 14.08 -17.13 13.20
CA ASN A 108 15.38 -17.57 13.74
C ASN A 108 16.34 -16.38 13.98
N GLN A 109 16.28 -15.37 13.14
CA GLN A 109 17.08 -14.15 13.32
C GLN A 109 16.54 -13.32 14.48
N LEU A 110 15.23 -13.01 14.50
CA LEU A 110 14.60 -12.22 15.54
C LEU A 110 14.75 -12.84 16.92
N ARG A 111 14.65 -14.16 17.00
CA ARG A 111 14.82 -14.90 18.26
C ARG A 111 16.21 -14.72 18.91
N ARG A 112 17.24 -14.43 18.11
CA ARG A 112 18.58 -14.14 18.65
C ARG A 112 18.67 -12.75 19.28
N ILE A 113 17.79 -11.84 18.85
CA ILE A 113 17.72 -10.45 19.33
C ILE A 113 16.74 -10.38 20.51
N SER A 114 15.50 -10.81 20.29
CA SER A 114 14.43 -10.89 21.29
C SER A 114 13.56 -12.11 21.05
N PRO A 115 13.61 -13.14 21.91
CA PRO A 115 12.68 -14.27 21.81
C PRO A 115 11.22 -13.87 21.88
N HIS A 116 10.89 -12.90 22.74
CA HIS A 116 9.53 -12.37 22.86
C HIS A 116 9.02 -11.79 21.54
N ASP A 117 9.83 -10.95 20.89
CA ASP A 117 9.44 -10.27 19.67
C ASP A 117 9.33 -11.23 18.48
N ALA A 118 10.19 -12.27 18.43
CA ALA A 118 10.07 -13.33 17.45
C ALA A 118 8.72 -14.05 17.54
N ASP A 119 8.30 -14.39 18.75
CA ASP A 119 7.00 -15.05 18.98
C ASP A 119 5.81 -14.10 18.69
N ALA A 120 5.99 -12.79 18.96
CA ALA A 120 4.98 -11.78 18.69
C ALA A 120 4.79 -11.45 17.20
N MET A 121 5.82 -11.64 16.37
CA MET A 121 5.82 -11.27 14.94
C MET A 121 4.69 -11.97 14.17
N PHE A 122 4.44 -13.25 14.45
CA PHE A 122 3.35 -13.98 13.80
C PHE A 122 1.98 -13.37 14.12
N ARG A 123 1.74 -12.98 15.38
CA ARG A 123 0.50 -12.31 15.80
C ARG A 123 0.37 -10.94 15.15
N PHE A 124 1.46 -10.18 15.10
CA PHE A 124 1.50 -8.87 14.44
C PHE A 124 1.11 -8.95 12.95
N HIS A 125 1.73 -9.86 12.18
CA HIS A 125 1.39 -10.06 10.78
C HIS A 125 -0.06 -10.52 10.57
N THR A 126 -0.55 -11.42 11.43
CA THR A 126 -1.93 -11.91 11.38
C THR A 126 -2.94 -10.79 11.60
N ASP A 127 -2.69 -9.92 12.58
CA ASP A 127 -3.57 -8.78 12.87
C ASP A 127 -3.54 -7.74 11.77
N LEU A 128 -2.35 -7.40 11.23
CA LEU A 128 -2.26 -6.51 10.07
C LEU A 128 -2.99 -7.06 8.84
N ALA A 129 -2.84 -8.35 8.55
CA ALA A 129 -3.55 -9.00 7.43
C ALA A 129 -5.08 -8.94 7.64
N ARG A 130 -5.55 -9.13 8.87
CA ARG A 130 -6.97 -9.01 9.23
C ARG A 130 -7.49 -7.58 8.99
N TYR A 131 -6.76 -6.55 9.45
CA TYR A 131 -7.12 -5.15 9.19
C TYR A 131 -7.09 -4.81 7.71
N ALA A 132 -6.05 -5.23 6.99
CA ALA A 132 -5.93 -5.02 5.56
C ALA A 132 -7.10 -5.63 4.77
N LYS A 133 -7.58 -6.81 5.15
CA LYS A 133 -8.68 -7.51 4.47
C LYS A 133 -9.98 -6.70 4.41
N LEU A 134 -10.31 -5.97 5.48
CA LEU A 134 -11.50 -5.10 5.50
C LEU A 134 -11.30 -3.90 4.57
N ILE A 135 -10.17 -3.21 4.68
CA ILE A 135 -9.88 -2.00 3.91
C ILE A 135 -9.80 -2.29 2.42
N ARG A 136 -9.24 -3.43 2.02
CA ARG A 136 -9.17 -3.83 0.62
C ARG A 136 -10.50 -3.89 -0.08
N LYS A 137 -11.57 -4.28 0.62
CA LYS A 137 -12.91 -4.29 0.07
C LYS A 137 -13.39 -2.89 -0.34
N THR A 138 -12.86 -1.84 0.29
CA THR A 138 -13.22 -0.44 0.02
C THR A 138 -12.45 0.20 -1.13
N LEU A 139 -11.25 -0.30 -1.46
CA LEU A 139 -10.29 0.37 -2.36
C LEU A 139 -10.81 0.59 -3.80
N LEU A 140 -11.66 -0.28 -4.31
CA LEU A 140 -12.27 -0.16 -5.64
C LEU A 140 -13.69 0.43 -5.62
N ARG A 141 -14.15 0.88 -4.45
CA ARG A 141 -15.49 1.46 -4.31
C ARG A 141 -15.40 2.98 -4.28
N THR A 142 -16.44 3.63 -4.77
CA THR A 142 -16.55 5.09 -4.64
C THR A 142 -16.94 5.43 -3.21
N PRO A 143 -16.17 6.26 -2.49
CA PRO A 143 -16.56 6.69 -1.15
C PRO A 143 -17.94 7.34 -1.17
N PRO A 144 -18.87 6.95 -0.27
CA PRO A 144 -20.17 7.60 -0.17
C PRO A 144 -20.06 8.97 0.45
N ASP A 145 -20.89 9.89 0.01
CA ASP A 145 -21.11 11.16 0.70
C ASP A 145 -22.17 10.93 1.79
N PRO A 146 -21.81 11.01 3.10
CA PRO A 146 -22.75 10.76 4.20
C PRO A 146 -23.85 11.84 4.32
N THR A 147 -23.70 12.96 3.65
CA THR A 147 -24.70 14.05 3.63
C THR A 147 -25.62 13.98 2.42
N SER A 148 -25.37 13.07 1.49
CA SER A 148 -26.11 12.93 0.24
C SER A 148 -27.26 11.94 0.37
N PHE A 149 -28.42 12.30 -0.16
CA PHE A 149 -29.58 11.41 -0.29
C PHE A 149 -29.65 10.70 -1.66
N ARG A 150 -28.58 10.72 -2.44
CA ARG A 150 -28.56 10.00 -3.73
C ARG A 150 -28.56 8.50 -3.49
N LEU A 151 -29.32 7.76 -4.30
CA LEU A 151 -29.45 6.30 -4.18
C LEU A 151 -28.08 5.58 -4.20
N ARG A 152 -27.13 6.11 -4.95
CA ARG A 152 -25.77 5.56 -5.00
C ARG A 152 -25.10 5.65 -3.62
N ASP A 153 -25.11 6.83 -3.02
CA ASP A 153 -24.44 7.07 -1.74
C ASP A 153 -25.12 6.29 -0.61
N ILE A 154 -26.47 6.22 -0.62
CA ILE A 154 -27.22 5.41 0.33
C ILE A 154 -26.86 3.90 0.20
N LYS A 155 -26.76 3.38 -1.02
CA LYS A 155 -26.35 1.98 -1.23
C LYS A 155 -24.94 1.70 -0.72
N GLU A 156 -24.00 2.61 -0.96
CA GLU A 156 -22.62 2.48 -0.47
C GLU A 156 -22.54 2.58 1.06
N LEU A 157 -23.30 3.49 1.68
CA LEU A 157 -23.39 3.57 3.14
C LEU A 157 -24.00 2.31 3.76
N LEU A 158 -25.08 1.78 3.18
CA LEU A 158 -25.69 0.52 3.65
C LEU A 158 -24.73 -0.66 3.50
N TRP A 159 -23.98 -0.72 2.40
CA TRP A 159 -22.96 -1.75 2.20
C TRP A 159 -21.87 -1.61 3.27
N LEU A 160 -21.35 -0.41 3.49
CA LEU A 160 -20.32 -0.14 4.49
C LEU A 160 -20.82 -0.49 5.90
N ALA A 161 -22.03 -0.06 6.25
CA ALA A 161 -22.66 -0.40 7.52
C ALA A 161 -22.78 -1.92 7.71
N ARG A 162 -23.15 -2.67 6.67
CA ARG A 162 -23.22 -4.13 6.71
C ARG A 162 -21.87 -4.79 6.95
N GLU A 163 -20.80 -4.30 6.31
CA GLU A 163 -19.43 -4.83 6.52
C GLU A 163 -18.97 -4.62 7.97
N PHE A 164 -19.27 -3.45 8.56
CA PHE A 164 -18.94 -3.17 9.96
C PHE A 164 -19.90 -3.82 10.97
N TRP A 165 -21.19 -3.94 10.62
CA TRP A 165 -22.18 -4.60 11.50
C TRP A 165 -21.94 -6.10 11.66
N GLY A 166 -21.28 -6.71 10.66
CA GLY A 166 -20.85 -8.11 10.72
C GLY A 166 -19.70 -8.38 11.69
N LEU A 167 -19.04 -7.31 12.18
CA LEU A 167 -18.00 -7.41 13.20
C LEU A 167 -18.66 -7.52 14.58
N GLY A 168 -18.11 -8.37 15.45
CA GLY A 168 -18.49 -8.37 16.86
C GLY A 168 -18.01 -7.09 17.57
N GLU A 169 -18.60 -6.79 18.72
CA GLU A 169 -18.26 -5.59 19.51
C GLU A 169 -16.74 -5.47 19.77
N LYS A 170 -16.10 -6.57 20.16
CA LYS A 170 -14.66 -6.62 20.39
C LYS A 170 -13.86 -6.28 19.13
N GLU A 171 -14.22 -6.89 18.01
CA GLU A 171 -13.53 -6.69 16.75
C GLU A 171 -13.70 -5.25 16.25
N LEU A 172 -14.90 -4.69 16.35
CA LEU A 172 -15.17 -3.29 16.00
C LEU A 172 -14.32 -2.33 16.86
N TYR A 173 -14.22 -2.60 18.17
CA TYR A 173 -13.36 -1.82 19.06
C TYR A 173 -11.89 -1.88 18.64
N GLU A 174 -11.38 -3.07 18.30
CA GLU A 174 -10.01 -3.27 17.83
C GLU A 174 -9.74 -2.50 16.52
N TYR A 175 -10.69 -2.48 15.58
CA TYR A 175 -10.58 -1.67 14.36
C TYR A 175 -10.54 -0.17 14.68
N ILE A 176 -11.48 0.34 15.49
CA ILE A 176 -11.50 1.76 15.86
C ILE A 176 -10.19 2.14 16.55
N ARG A 177 -9.72 1.33 17.49
CA ARG A 177 -8.45 1.54 18.17
C ARG A 177 -7.30 1.62 17.17
N PHE A 178 -7.16 0.64 16.29
CA PHE A 178 -6.11 0.60 15.27
C PHE A 178 -6.13 1.83 14.34
N PHE A 179 -7.31 2.28 13.90
CA PHE A 179 -7.41 3.44 13.02
C PHE A 179 -7.14 4.79 13.70
N THR A 180 -7.22 4.84 15.01
CA THR A 180 -7.07 6.09 15.77
C THR A 180 -5.76 6.20 16.53
N MET A 181 -5.09 5.08 16.83
CA MET A 181 -3.85 5.06 17.59
C MET A 181 -2.62 5.42 16.73
N SER A 182 -1.53 5.72 17.37
CA SER A 182 -0.24 5.92 16.71
C SER A 182 0.39 4.58 16.29
N ALA A 183 1.27 4.61 15.28
CA ALA A 183 2.05 3.43 14.91
C ALA A 183 2.95 2.96 16.06
N ALA A 184 3.54 3.90 16.80
CA ALA A 184 4.37 3.59 17.96
C ALA A 184 3.58 2.82 19.03
N ASP A 185 2.42 3.35 19.46
CA ASP A 185 1.57 2.67 20.46
C ASP A 185 1.11 1.29 19.98
N PHE A 186 0.80 1.17 18.68
CA PHE A 186 0.43 -0.12 18.11
C PHE A 186 1.56 -1.14 18.15
N LEU A 187 2.78 -0.72 17.83
CA LEU A 187 3.95 -1.59 17.85
C LEU A 187 4.37 -1.98 19.26
N GLU A 188 4.15 -1.13 20.26
CA GLU A 188 4.40 -1.46 21.66
C GLU A 188 3.48 -2.54 22.24
N ASP A 189 2.30 -2.78 21.64
CA ASP A 189 1.45 -3.93 22.00
C ASP A 189 2.08 -5.29 21.62
N TYR A 190 3.11 -5.30 20.77
CA TYR A 190 3.72 -6.52 20.23
C TYR A 190 5.20 -6.65 20.62
N PHE A 191 5.97 -5.57 20.52
CA PHE A 191 7.44 -5.62 20.53
C PHE A 191 8.06 -4.84 21.69
N GLU A 192 9.16 -5.38 22.20
CA GLU A 192 9.96 -4.77 23.27
C GLU A 192 11.24 -4.12 22.73
N HIS A 193 11.87 -4.75 21.71
CA HIS A 193 13.17 -4.33 21.20
C HIS A 193 13.06 -3.13 20.24
N ASP A 194 13.80 -2.05 20.53
CA ASP A 194 13.67 -0.78 19.80
C ASP A 194 14.01 -0.88 18.31
N LEU A 195 15.03 -1.66 17.94
CA LEU A 195 15.37 -1.85 16.53
C LEU A 195 14.25 -2.59 15.76
N ILE A 196 13.58 -3.57 16.40
CA ILE A 196 12.44 -4.28 15.79
C ILE A 196 11.26 -3.31 15.63
N LYS A 197 10.94 -2.53 16.67
CA LYS A 197 9.92 -1.48 16.59
C LYS A 197 10.23 -0.48 15.49
N ALA A 198 11.47 0.01 15.40
CA ALA A 198 11.90 0.96 14.37
C ALA A 198 11.78 0.38 12.95
N ALA A 199 12.20 -0.87 12.75
CA ALA A 199 12.06 -1.56 11.46
C ALA A 199 10.59 -1.70 11.05
N MET A 200 9.72 -2.11 11.97
CA MET A 200 8.28 -2.28 11.73
C MET A 200 7.53 -0.94 11.65
N ALA A 201 8.06 0.15 12.21
CA ALA A 201 7.48 1.49 12.13
C ALA A 201 7.71 2.17 10.76
N SER A 202 8.74 1.77 10.03
CA SER A 202 9.13 2.39 8.75
C SER A 202 7.95 2.53 7.76
N PRO A 203 7.08 1.51 7.55
CA PRO A 203 5.90 1.67 6.71
C PRO A 203 4.90 2.71 7.20
N GLY A 204 4.88 3.02 8.50
CA GLY A 204 3.94 3.95 9.13
C GLY A 204 4.15 5.43 8.81
N ILE A 205 5.23 5.79 8.11
CA ILE A 205 5.53 7.17 7.69
C ILE A 205 5.51 7.37 6.18
N ILE A 206 5.17 6.34 5.42
CA ILE A 206 5.20 6.39 3.95
C ILE A 206 4.00 7.19 3.42
N GLY A 207 4.28 8.19 2.59
CA GLY A 207 3.26 8.98 1.90
C GLY A 207 2.44 9.91 2.79
N THR A 208 2.91 10.20 3.99
CA THR A 208 2.24 11.08 4.95
C THR A 208 3.21 12.11 5.54
N ALA A 209 2.66 13.21 6.06
CA ALA A 209 3.39 14.18 6.87
C ALA A 209 3.31 13.86 8.39
N LEU A 210 2.72 12.73 8.76
CA LEU A 210 2.62 12.28 10.15
C LEU A 210 3.90 11.56 10.58
N GLY A 211 4.28 11.72 11.85
CA GLY A 211 5.30 10.90 12.49
C GLY A 211 4.69 9.64 13.11
N VAL A 212 5.53 8.68 13.50
CA VAL A 212 5.10 7.39 14.07
C VAL A 212 4.32 7.53 15.40
N TYR A 213 4.47 8.64 16.11
CA TYR A 213 3.74 8.98 17.34
C TYR A 213 2.45 9.77 17.08
N SER A 214 2.14 10.10 15.84
CA SER A 214 0.92 10.85 15.52
C SER A 214 -0.31 9.93 15.58
N PRO A 215 -1.43 10.36 16.18
CA PRO A 215 -2.68 9.62 16.14
C PRO A 215 -3.09 9.28 14.70
N GLY A 216 -3.56 8.05 14.48
CA GLY A 216 -3.97 7.54 13.16
C GLY A 216 -2.82 7.03 12.29
N SER A 217 -1.54 7.14 12.72
CA SER A 217 -0.43 6.65 11.92
C SER A 217 -0.34 5.11 11.88
N ALA A 218 -0.97 4.39 12.80
CA ALA A 218 -1.04 2.92 12.74
C ALA A 218 -1.71 2.42 11.45
N TYR A 219 -2.73 3.12 10.95
CA TYR A 219 -3.38 2.79 9.68
C TYR A 219 -2.39 2.74 8.50
N ILE A 220 -1.35 3.57 8.51
CA ILE A 220 -0.38 3.66 7.41
C ILE A 220 0.48 2.40 7.33
N LEU A 221 0.64 1.65 8.43
CA LEU A 221 1.33 0.34 8.43
C LEU A 221 0.71 -0.64 7.44
N LEU A 222 -0.58 -0.49 7.11
CA LEU A 222 -1.26 -1.33 6.12
C LEU A 222 -0.76 -1.11 4.69
N HIS A 223 -0.03 -0.02 4.42
CA HIS A 223 0.40 0.35 3.06
C HIS A 223 1.07 -0.82 2.32
N HIS A 224 2.00 -1.51 2.95
CA HIS A 224 2.68 -2.65 2.34
C HIS A 224 1.85 -3.94 2.39
N VAL A 225 1.10 -4.15 3.46
CA VAL A 225 0.31 -5.39 3.67
C VAL A 225 -0.90 -5.46 2.72
N MET A 226 -1.45 -4.32 2.29
CA MET A 226 -2.60 -4.30 1.37
C MET A 226 -2.31 -4.87 -0.01
N GLY A 227 -1.06 -4.93 -0.45
CA GLY A 227 -0.64 -5.58 -1.69
C GLY A 227 -0.61 -7.10 -1.58
N ASP A 228 -0.11 -7.64 -0.48
CA ASP A 228 0.18 -9.05 -0.30
C ASP A 228 -1.08 -9.92 -0.10
N VAL A 229 -2.18 -9.32 0.35
CA VAL A 229 -3.42 -10.05 0.67
C VAL A 229 -4.15 -10.61 -0.57
N ASP A 230 -3.84 -10.21 -1.82
CA ASP A 230 -4.45 -10.79 -3.03
C ASP A 230 -3.78 -12.10 -3.50
N GLY A 231 -2.76 -12.57 -2.78
CA GLY A 231 -2.03 -13.78 -3.14
C GLY A 231 -1.55 -13.74 -4.60
N ASN A 232 -0.25 -13.76 -4.80
CA ASN A 232 0.43 -13.90 -6.08
C ASN A 232 0.30 -12.73 -7.08
N ILE A 233 1.18 -11.75 -6.92
CA ILE A 233 1.84 -11.18 -8.09
C ILE A 233 3.10 -12.05 -8.30
N GLY A 234 2.89 -13.33 -8.59
CA GLY A 234 3.93 -14.22 -9.07
C GLY A 234 4.06 -14.08 -10.59
N PRO A 235 5.23 -14.25 -11.19
CA PRO A 235 5.35 -14.39 -12.63
C PRO A 235 4.71 -15.72 -13.05
N GLY A 236 3.63 -15.66 -13.76
CA GLY A 236 3.07 -16.78 -14.50
C GLY A 236 1.91 -17.52 -13.84
N ASP A 237 0.73 -17.13 -14.21
CA ASP A 237 -0.33 -18.03 -14.71
C ASP A 237 -0.96 -17.38 -15.94
#